data_c3e74591d1f9026ed96307000da36256
#
_entry.id   c3e74591d1f9026ed96307000da36256
#
_cell.length_a   1.000
_cell.length_b   1.000
_cell.length_c   1.000
_cell.angle_alpha   90.00
_cell.angle_beta   90.00
_cell.angle_gamma   90.00
#
_symmetry.space_group_name_H-M   'P 1'
#
loop_
_entity.id
_entity.type
_entity.pdbx_description
1 polymer ?
#
loop_
_entity_poly.entity_id
_entity_poly.type
_entity_poly.pdbx_seq_one_letter_code
_entity_poly.pdbx_strand_id
1 'polypeptide(L)'
;MDLEQAIARSHLICVDVMENHNKFWSAWVLENGDLFVEYGRVGSTAQSKLHTIGNVNAATNKMNALVKQKQAKGYQAITIADSKSLDYSLLTNGSAIQDEIEDIQQQWKRMEAFSLIRFHPESGQFRSLSGTLSADVVSIARSLLETVQTHYRRGDDEFIPAVEAYIRVIPMRSTAKLNAHDLLGSRLKLSQQTELLDTLERCLSQVDRLRELIQSTLSGNDRSAWLSWGAVPNAIATGFSDDGRSSAIHWI
;
A
#
# COMPACT_ATOMS: atom_id res chain seq x y z
N MET A 1 14.56 -12.46 1.80
CA MET A 1 13.61 -12.69 2.92
C MET A 1 12.26 -12.22 2.41
N ASP A 2 11.32 -13.13 2.28
CA ASP A 2 9.97 -12.79 1.82
C ASP A 2 9.09 -12.45 3.04
N LEU A 3 8.83 -11.15 3.22
CA LEU A 3 8.01 -10.66 4.33
C LEU A 3 6.50 -10.77 4.03
N GLU A 4 6.12 -11.08 2.80
CA GLU A 4 4.72 -11.28 2.42
C GLU A 4 4.19 -12.60 2.97
N GLN A 5 5.04 -13.61 3.16
CA GLN A 5 4.71 -14.92 3.74
C GLN A 5 4.85 -14.96 5.27
N ALA A 6 4.98 -13.80 5.93
CA ALA A 6 5.05 -13.77 7.38
C ALA A 6 3.76 -14.28 8.03
N ILE A 7 3.89 -15.17 9.03
CA ILE A 7 2.77 -15.79 9.77
C ILE A 7 1.98 -14.76 10.58
N ALA A 8 2.68 -13.76 11.12
CA ALA A 8 2.07 -12.64 11.83
C ALA A 8 2.88 -11.36 11.58
N ARG A 9 2.19 -10.24 11.59
CA ARG A 9 2.80 -8.92 11.39
C ARG A 9 2.16 -7.87 12.28
N SER A 10 2.93 -6.84 12.61
CA SER A 10 2.45 -5.66 13.34
C SER A 10 3.18 -4.43 12.85
N HIS A 11 2.42 -3.35 12.62
CA HIS A 11 2.98 -2.07 12.19
C HIS A 11 2.48 -0.98 13.13
N LEU A 12 3.39 -0.18 13.61
CA LEU A 12 3.12 0.89 14.56
C LEU A 12 3.77 2.18 14.08
N ILE A 13 3.09 3.29 14.32
CA ILE A 13 3.61 4.63 14.04
C ILE A 13 3.50 5.51 15.29
N CYS A 14 4.48 6.37 15.49
CA CYS A 14 4.46 7.40 16.50
C CYS A 14 4.66 8.76 15.81
N VAL A 15 3.62 9.57 15.86
CA VAL A 15 3.65 10.95 15.35
C VAL A 15 3.33 11.88 16.50
N ASP A 16 4.25 12.78 16.78
CA ASP A 16 4.12 13.85 17.77
C ASP A 16 4.93 15.05 17.25
N VAL A 17 4.23 16.10 16.86
CA VAL A 17 4.84 17.30 16.28
C VAL A 17 5.63 18.06 17.33
N MET A 18 5.14 18.12 18.57
CA MET A 18 5.78 18.88 19.66
C MET A 18 7.10 18.24 20.06
N GLU A 19 7.16 16.93 20.17
CA GLU A 19 8.35 16.15 20.51
C GLU A 19 9.18 15.78 19.27
N ASN A 20 8.82 16.27 18.09
CA ASN A 20 9.47 15.96 16.82
C ASN A 20 9.57 14.45 16.54
N HIS A 21 8.55 13.69 16.95
CA HIS A 21 8.46 12.28 16.68
C HIS A 21 7.72 12.04 15.36
N ASN A 22 8.37 11.33 14.44
CA ASN A 22 7.79 10.77 13.24
C ASN A 22 8.51 9.45 12.97
N LYS A 23 8.11 8.41 13.70
CA LYS A 23 8.82 7.14 13.78
C LYS A 23 7.89 6.00 13.48
N PHE A 24 8.41 4.98 12.84
CA PHE A 24 7.70 3.72 12.62
C PHE A 24 8.42 2.56 13.28
N TRP A 25 7.69 1.50 13.54
CA TRP A 25 8.17 0.21 14.00
C TRP A 25 7.29 -0.87 13.39
N SER A 26 7.92 -1.83 12.71
CA SER A 26 7.26 -2.93 12.03
C SER A 26 7.91 -4.24 12.45
N ALA A 27 7.13 -5.31 12.59
CA ALA A 27 7.61 -6.62 12.97
C ALA A 27 6.87 -7.72 12.20
N TRP A 28 7.61 -8.77 11.87
CA TRP A 28 7.14 -9.95 11.15
C TRP A 28 7.63 -11.21 11.82
N VAL A 29 6.72 -12.12 12.13
CA VAL A 29 7.02 -13.48 12.55
C VAL A 29 7.17 -14.33 11.29
N LEU A 30 8.38 -14.83 11.06
CA LEU A 30 8.71 -15.61 9.88
C LEU A 30 8.29 -17.08 10.04
N GLU A 31 8.15 -17.80 8.92
CA GLU A 31 7.78 -19.23 8.92
C GLU A 31 8.77 -20.11 9.69
N ASN A 32 10.05 -19.77 9.68
CA ASN A 32 11.08 -20.47 10.46
C ASN A 32 11.03 -20.19 11.97
N GLY A 33 10.08 -19.38 12.43
CA GLY A 33 9.88 -19.03 13.83
C GLY A 33 10.81 -17.92 14.34
N ASP A 34 11.46 -17.17 13.46
CA ASP A 34 12.25 -15.98 13.82
C ASP A 34 11.37 -14.72 13.79
N LEU A 35 11.84 -13.68 14.46
CA LEU A 35 11.18 -12.37 14.48
C LEU A 35 12.06 -11.33 13.80
N PHE A 36 11.62 -10.82 12.65
CA PHE A 36 12.26 -9.71 11.96
C PHE A 36 11.59 -8.40 12.37
N VAL A 37 12.39 -7.36 12.62
CA VAL A 37 11.91 -6.04 13.05
C VAL A 37 12.59 -4.96 12.24
N GLU A 38 11.81 -4.00 11.76
CA GLU A 38 12.29 -2.76 11.15
C GLU A 38 11.76 -1.54 11.91
N TYR A 39 12.59 -0.52 12.03
CA TYR A 39 12.21 0.71 12.71
C TYR A 39 13.05 1.88 12.24
N GLY A 40 12.54 3.07 12.43
CA GLY A 40 13.25 4.29 12.04
C GLY A 40 12.38 5.54 12.07
N ARG A 41 12.92 6.60 11.50
CA ARG A 41 12.16 7.82 11.21
C ARG A 41 11.43 7.64 9.87
N VAL A 42 10.20 8.07 9.81
CA VAL A 42 9.39 8.06 8.58
C VAL A 42 10.12 8.88 7.50
N GLY A 43 10.33 8.28 6.32
CA GLY A 43 11.05 8.89 5.21
C GLY A 43 12.59 8.78 5.25
N SER A 44 13.15 8.10 6.26
CA SER A 44 14.58 7.81 6.36
C SER A 44 14.86 6.32 6.14
N THR A 45 16.13 5.96 5.96
CA THR A 45 16.55 4.56 5.88
C THR A 45 16.19 3.83 7.17
N ALA A 46 15.49 2.70 7.03
CA ALA A 46 15.13 1.83 8.14
C ALA A 46 16.35 1.15 8.76
N GLN A 47 16.32 0.96 10.07
CA GLN A 47 17.17 0.02 10.76
C GLN A 47 16.43 -1.30 10.92
N SER A 48 17.12 -2.42 10.82
CA SER A 48 16.52 -3.75 10.97
C SER A 48 17.22 -4.59 12.02
N LYS A 49 16.48 -5.54 12.59
CA LYS A 49 16.99 -6.52 13.54
C LYS A 49 16.30 -7.85 13.36
N LEU A 50 17.08 -8.91 13.22
CA LEU A 50 16.58 -10.28 13.26
C LEU A 50 16.78 -10.84 14.68
N HIS A 51 15.71 -11.38 15.26
CA HIS A 51 15.77 -12.17 16.49
C HIS A 51 15.61 -13.65 16.10
N THR A 52 16.71 -14.39 16.17
CA THR A 52 16.72 -15.83 15.91
C THR A 52 16.10 -16.54 17.12
N ILE A 53 14.92 -17.11 16.94
CA ILE A 53 14.12 -17.75 18.00
C ILE A 53 13.84 -19.21 17.63
N GLY A 54 13.53 -19.49 16.34
CA GLY A 54 13.27 -20.83 15.82
C GLY A 54 11.95 -21.44 16.31
N ASN A 55 11.03 -20.63 16.84
CA ASN A 55 9.72 -21.07 17.30
C ASN A 55 8.66 -19.99 17.11
N VAL A 56 7.63 -20.27 16.30
CA VAL A 56 6.59 -19.32 15.92
C VAL A 56 5.82 -18.76 17.13
N ASN A 57 5.44 -19.62 18.07
CA ASN A 57 4.70 -19.18 19.26
C ASN A 57 5.55 -18.25 20.15
N ALA A 58 6.83 -18.60 20.34
CA ALA A 58 7.75 -17.77 21.12
C ALA A 58 8.04 -16.43 20.40
N ALA A 59 8.20 -16.44 19.07
CA ALA A 59 8.34 -15.23 18.26
C ALA A 59 7.12 -14.34 18.33
N THR A 60 5.91 -14.90 18.23
CA THR A 60 4.64 -14.19 18.38
C THR A 60 4.49 -13.55 19.76
N ASN A 61 4.79 -14.28 20.80
CA ASN A 61 4.77 -13.76 22.17
C ASN A 61 5.74 -12.61 22.36
N LYS A 62 6.96 -12.74 21.81
CA LYS A 62 7.96 -11.66 21.83
C LYS A 62 7.49 -10.44 21.03
N MET A 63 6.92 -10.63 19.85
CA MET A 63 6.34 -9.53 19.05
C MET A 63 5.27 -8.79 19.85
N ASN A 64 4.33 -9.52 20.46
CA ASN A 64 3.25 -8.92 21.26
C ASN A 64 3.77 -8.15 22.47
N ALA A 65 4.81 -8.64 23.15
CA ALA A 65 5.48 -7.93 24.23
C ALA A 65 6.12 -6.63 23.77
N LEU A 66 6.80 -6.65 22.60
CA LEU A 66 7.40 -5.45 22.01
C LEU A 66 6.32 -4.45 21.56
N VAL A 67 5.21 -4.91 20.96
CA VAL A 67 4.07 -4.06 20.60
C VAL A 67 3.55 -3.31 21.84
N LYS A 68 3.30 -3.99 22.96
CA LYS A 68 2.85 -3.37 24.22
C LYS A 68 3.86 -2.31 24.72
N GLN A 69 5.16 -2.62 24.65
CA GLN A 69 6.21 -1.67 25.03
C GLN A 69 6.22 -0.43 24.15
N LYS A 70 5.98 -0.59 22.84
CA LYS A 70 5.91 0.53 21.91
C LYS A 70 4.65 1.35 22.11
N GLN A 71 3.50 0.71 22.33
CA GLN A 71 2.24 1.40 22.64
C GLN A 71 2.35 2.26 23.91
N ALA A 72 3.01 1.75 24.95
CA ALA A 72 3.31 2.52 26.16
C ALA A 72 4.20 3.76 25.91
N LYS A 73 4.89 3.82 24.75
CA LYS A 73 5.72 4.95 24.29
C LYS A 73 5.00 5.85 23.26
N GLY A 74 3.68 5.76 23.15
CA GLY A 74 2.87 6.57 22.25
C GLY A 74 2.77 6.06 20.82
N TYR A 75 3.30 4.87 20.50
CA TYR A 75 3.08 4.27 19.18
C TYR A 75 1.64 3.75 19.07
N GLN A 76 1.03 3.97 17.93
CA GLN A 76 -0.32 3.50 17.62
C GLN A 76 -0.29 2.46 16.51
N ALA A 77 -1.15 1.45 16.62
CA ALA A 77 -1.29 0.45 15.57
C ALA A 77 -1.90 1.07 14.32
N ILE A 78 -1.39 0.63 13.17
CA ILE A 78 -1.95 0.97 11.86
C ILE A 78 -2.66 -0.29 11.36
N THR A 79 -3.93 -0.13 10.99
CA THR A 79 -4.66 -1.18 10.32
C THR A 79 -4.19 -1.27 8.88
N ILE A 80 -3.50 -2.36 8.54
CA ILE A 80 -3.12 -2.66 7.18
C ILE A 80 -4.24 -3.46 6.56
N ALA A 81 -4.83 -2.93 5.52
CA ALA A 81 -5.73 -3.73 4.69
C ALA A 81 -4.88 -4.75 3.92
N ASP A 82 -5.25 -6.03 4.03
CA ASP A 82 -4.74 -7.06 3.13
C ASP A 82 -5.39 -6.85 1.76
N SER A 83 -4.78 -6.02 0.92
CA SER A 83 -5.19 -5.95 -0.48
C SER A 83 -4.57 -7.13 -1.22
N LYS A 84 -5.41 -7.87 -1.94
CA LYS A 84 -4.93 -8.96 -2.79
C LYS A 84 -3.96 -8.40 -3.84
N SER A 85 -2.85 -9.08 -4.03
CA SER A 85 -1.90 -8.78 -5.11
C SER A 85 -2.58 -8.99 -6.47
N LEU A 86 -2.21 -8.16 -7.43
CA LEU A 86 -2.57 -8.34 -8.83
C LEU A 86 -1.57 -9.33 -9.43
N ASP A 87 -1.99 -10.54 -9.74
CA ASP A 87 -1.14 -11.52 -10.42
C ASP A 87 -1.61 -11.69 -11.87
N TYR A 88 -0.86 -11.11 -12.78
CA TYR A 88 -1.06 -11.22 -14.23
C TYR A 88 0.02 -12.05 -14.92
N SER A 89 0.91 -12.68 -14.16
CA SER A 89 1.99 -13.54 -14.69
C SER A 89 1.46 -14.76 -15.46
N LEU A 90 0.21 -15.14 -15.18
CA LEU A 90 -0.48 -16.25 -15.82
C LEU A 90 -1.12 -15.89 -17.18
N LEU A 91 -1.06 -14.60 -17.58
CA LEU A 91 -1.60 -14.13 -18.84
C LEU A 91 -0.49 -13.93 -19.88
N THR A 92 -0.73 -14.36 -21.11
CA THR A 92 0.10 -14.03 -22.28
C THR A 92 -0.46 -12.81 -23.00
N ASN A 93 0.40 -12.10 -23.71
CA ASN A 93 0.01 -10.91 -24.50
C ASN A 93 -0.73 -9.86 -23.68
N GLY A 94 -0.32 -9.68 -22.43
CA GLY A 94 -0.91 -8.71 -21.51
C GLY A 94 -0.60 -7.25 -21.82
N SER A 95 -0.36 -6.85 -23.11
CA SER A 95 0.01 -5.48 -23.47
C SER A 95 -0.99 -4.45 -22.95
N ALA A 96 -2.29 -4.69 -23.13
CA ALA A 96 -3.32 -3.75 -22.67
C ALA A 96 -3.39 -3.65 -21.14
N ILE A 97 -3.15 -4.76 -20.41
CA ILE A 97 -3.05 -4.74 -18.95
C ILE A 97 -1.79 -3.98 -18.54
N GLN A 98 -0.70 -4.18 -19.25
CA GLN A 98 0.56 -3.49 -18.98
C GLN A 98 0.45 -2.00 -19.26
N ASP A 99 -0.20 -1.60 -20.35
CA ASP A 99 -0.47 -0.21 -20.71
C ASP A 99 -1.30 0.49 -19.61
N GLU A 100 -2.32 -0.18 -19.07
CA GLU A 100 -3.14 0.36 -17.98
C GLU A 100 -2.33 0.48 -16.68
N ILE A 101 -1.46 -0.48 -16.36
CA ILE A 101 -0.55 -0.40 -15.20
C ILE A 101 0.43 0.76 -15.36
N GLU A 102 0.97 0.96 -16.56
CA GLU A 102 1.86 2.07 -16.88
C GLU A 102 1.14 3.42 -16.74
N ASP A 103 -0.13 3.50 -17.17
CA ASP A 103 -0.95 4.70 -17.00
C ASP A 103 -1.18 5.02 -15.53
N ILE A 104 -1.53 4.03 -14.71
CA ILE A 104 -1.63 4.17 -13.25
C ILE A 104 -0.31 4.66 -12.66
N GLN A 105 0.81 4.08 -13.07
CA GLN A 105 2.14 4.47 -12.61
C GLN A 105 2.48 5.92 -12.97
N GLN A 106 2.14 6.35 -14.18
CA GLN A 106 2.36 7.73 -14.63
C GLN A 106 1.50 8.73 -13.87
N GLN A 107 0.22 8.42 -13.66
CA GLN A 107 -0.68 9.25 -12.86
C GLN A 107 -0.14 9.40 -11.43
N TRP A 108 0.27 8.28 -10.82
CA TRP A 108 0.77 8.27 -9.45
C TRP A 108 2.13 8.98 -9.30
N LYS A 109 3.00 8.87 -10.26
CA LYS A 109 4.34 9.50 -10.23
C LYS A 109 4.29 11.00 -9.93
N ARG A 110 3.23 11.69 -10.37
CA ARG A 110 3.01 13.11 -10.08
C ARG A 110 2.70 13.35 -8.60
N MET A 111 2.08 12.38 -7.94
CA MET A 111 1.64 12.47 -6.54
C MET A 111 2.73 12.04 -5.55
N GLU A 112 3.76 11.33 -5.99
CA GLU A 112 4.85 10.85 -5.13
C GLU A 112 5.65 11.97 -4.43
N ALA A 113 5.59 13.19 -4.93
CA ALA A 113 6.21 14.34 -4.29
C ALA A 113 5.50 14.75 -2.99
N PHE A 114 4.20 14.43 -2.85
CA PHE A 114 3.33 14.88 -1.78
C PHE A 114 3.12 13.85 -0.67
N SER A 115 3.63 12.62 -0.85
CA SER A 115 3.52 11.54 0.13
C SER A 115 4.68 10.56 0.06
N LEU A 116 4.71 9.61 1.00
CA LEU A 116 5.63 8.46 1.00
C LEU A 116 4.93 7.18 0.53
N ILE A 117 3.85 7.32 -0.22
CA ILE A 117 3.16 6.20 -0.84
C ILE A 117 3.85 5.85 -2.15
N ARG A 118 4.04 4.54 -2.40
CA ARG A 118 4.61 4.01 -3.63
C ARG A 118 3.62 3.09 -4.31
N PHE A 119 3.54 3.20 -5.62
CA PHE A 119 2.85 2.20 -6.43
C PHE A 119 3.84 1.09 -6.80
N HIS A 120 3.41 -0.16 -6.62
CA HIS A 120 4.14 -1.38 -6.96
C HIS A 120 3.47 -2.03 -8.16
N PRO A 121 3.95 -1.78 -9.38
CA PRO A 121 3.30 -2.24 -10.61
C PRO A 121 3.20 -3.77 -10.67
N GLU A 122 4.21 -4.49 -10.17
CA GLU A 122 4.26 -5.95 -10.14
C GLU A 122 3.13 -6.61 -9.32
N SER A 123 2.57 -5.89 -8.36
CA SER A 123 1.47 -6.36 -7.49
C SER A 123 0.21 -5.52 -7.61
N GLY A 124 0.25 -4.41 -8.34
CA GLY A 124 -0.85 -3.46 -8.43
C GLY A 124 -1.23 -2.82 -7.10
N GLN A 125 -0.28 -2.70 -6.17
CA GLN A 125 -0.55 -2.23 -4.82
C GLN A 125 0.06 -0.85 -4.56
N PHE A 126 -0.71 -0.02 -3.85
CA PHE A 126 -0.18 1.21 -3.24
C PHE A 126 0.28 0.90 -1.83
N ARG A 127 1.55 1.11 -1.56
CA ARG A 127 2.16 0.82 -0.26
C ARG A 127 2.81 2.05 0.34
N SER A 128 2.73 2.16 1.64
CA SER A 128 3.48 3.12 2.45
C SER A 128 4.24 2.38 3.55
N LEU A 129 4.99 3.11 4.37
CA LEU A 129 5.58 2.55 5.59
C LEU A 129 4.53 2.00 6.56
N SER A 130 3.29 2.48 6.41
CA SER A 130 2.12 2.04 7.19
C SER A 130 1.46 0.79 6.63
N GLY A 131 1.92 0.28 5.46
CA GLY A 131 1.38 -0.90 4.79
C GLY A 131 0.67 -0.58 3.49
N THR A 132 -0.17 -1.51 3.03
CA THR A 132 -0.93 -1.37 1.79
C THR A 132 -2.15 -0.49 2.00
N LEU A 133 -2.42 0.39 1.03
CA LEU A 133 -3.58 1.27 1.06
C LEU A 133 -4.76 0.62 0.33
N SER A 134 -5.95 0.80 0.92
CA SER A 134 -7.25 0.39 0.36
C SER A 134 -8.18 1.59 0.26
N ALA A 135 -9.33 1.41 -0.41
CA ALA A 135 -10.37 2.42 -0.49
C ALA A 135 -10.85 2.89 0.90
N ASP A 136 -10.94 1.98 1.89
CA ASP A 136 -11.33 2.33 3.26
C ASP A 136 -10.30 3.27 3.91
N VAL A 137 -8.99 3.00 3.70
CA VAL A 137 -7.91 3.86 4.22
C VAL A 137 -7.98 5.25 3.58
N VAL A 138 -8.29 5.34 2.28
CA VAL A 138 -8.48 6.62 1.57
C VAL A 138 -9.69 7.38 2.13
N SER A 139 -10.79 6.69 2.40
CA SER A 139 -11.99 7.29 3.02
C SER A 139 -11.68 7.88 4.41
N ILE A 140 -10.96 7.14 5.24
CA ILE A 140 -10.49 7.62 6.55
C ILE A 140 -9.58 8.86 6.37
N ALA A 141 -8.61 8.79 5.46
CA ALA A 141 -7.70 9.89 5.19
C ALA A 141 -8.45 11.15 4.72
N ARG A 142 -9.50 11.00 3.91
CA ARG A 142 -10.35 12.10 3.45
C ARG A 142 -11.03 12.81 4.62
N SER A 143 -11.68 12.06 5.51
CA SER A 143 -12.31 12.62 6.72
C SER A 143 -11.31 13.35 7.62
N LEU A 144 -10.10 12.78 7.77
CA LEU A 144 -9.03 13.44 8.52
C LEU A 144 -8.53 14.73 7.84
N LEU A 145 -8.42 14.74 6.50
CA LEU A 145 -8.03 15.95 5.77
C LEU A 145 -9.09 17.06 5.88
N GLU A 146 -10.38 16.72 5.87
CA GLU A 146 -11.47 17.66 6.11
C GLU A 146 -11.39 18.27 7.51
N THR A 147 -11.02 17.46 8.51
CA THR A 147 -10.76 17.94 9.88
C THR A 147 -9.58 18.92 9.90
N VAL A 148 -8.46 18.58 9.26
CA VAL A 148 -7.31 19.51 9.11
C VAL A 148 -7.73 20.83 8.45
N GLN A 149 -8.50 20.75 7.34
CA GLN A 149 -8.97 21.94 6.63
C GLN A 149 -9.87 22.83 7.50
N THR A 150 -10.69 22.20 8.35
CA THR A 150 -11.58 22.90 9.28
C THR A 150 -10.80 23.67 10.32
N HIS A 151 -9.83 23.03 10.98
CA HIS A 151 -9.01 23.66 12.01
C HIS A 151 -8.03 24.67 11.44
N TYR A 152 -7.50 24.42 10.22
CA TYR A 152 -6.72 25.42 9.48
C TYR A 152 -7.50 26.72 9.24
N ARG A 153 -8.79 26.62 8.85
CA ARG A 153 -9.64 27.82 8.61
C ARG A 153 -9.95 28.56 9.91
N ARG A 154 -10.10 27.85 11.02
CA ARG A 154 -10.38 28.42 12.34
C ARG A 154 -9.13 29.02 12.96
N GLY A 155 -7.94 28.50 12.63
CA GLY A 155 -6.68 28.92 13.23
C GLY A 155 -6.59 28.55 14.72
N ASP A 156 -7.20 27.41 15.11
CA ASP A 156 -7.27 26.95 16.49
C ASP A 156 -6.19 25.90 16.84
N ASP A 157 -6.07 25.61 18.13
CA ASP A 157 -5.04 24.70 18.64
C ASP A 157 -5.22 23.24 18.20
N GLU A 158 -6.40 22.86 17.72
CA GLU A 158 -6.71 21.52 17.24
C GLU A 158 -6.08 21.24 15.84
N PHE A 159 -5.53 22.26 15.18
CA PHE A 159 -4.85 22.10 13.90
C PHE A 159 -3.69 21.09 13.96
N ILE A 160 -2.85 21.19 14.99
CA ILE A 160 -1.68 20.31 15.14
C ILE A 160 -2.11 18.85 15.35
N PRO A 161 -3.00 18.53 16.32
CA PRO A 161 -3.54 17.18 16.49
C PRO A 161 -4.19 16.61 15.22
N ALA A 162 -4.94 17.44 14.46
CA ALA A 162 -5.56 17.03 13.22
C ALA A 162 -4.52 16.65 12.14
N VAL A 163 -3.45 17.45 12.00
CA VAL A 163 -2.34 17.14 11.09
C VAL A 163 -1.65 15.84 11.51
N GLU A 164 -1.41 15.63 12.80
CA GLU A 164 -0.81 14.39 13.31
C GLU A 164 -1.67 13.17 12.96
N ALA A 165 -2.99 13.26 13.14
CA ALA A 165 -3.91 12.18 12.79
C ALA A 165 -3.84 11.87 11.29
N TYR A 166 -3.83 12.88 10.43
CA TYR A 166 -3.74 12.72 8.99
C TYR A 166 -2.43 12.05 8.54
N ILE A 167 -1.28 12.53 9.00
CA ILE A 167 0.03 12.02 8.57
C ILE A 167 0.36 10.63 9.13
N ARG A 168 -0.38 10.14 10.13
CA ARG A 168 -0.32 8.73 10.55
C ARG A 168 -0.89 7.80 9.48
N VAL A 169 -1.90 8.25 8.73
CA VAL A 169 -2.56 7.47 7.67
C VAL A 169 -1.88 7.70 6.33
N ILE A 170 -1.60 8.97 5.98
CA ILE A 170 -0.91 9.37 4.76
C ILE A 170 0.48 9.92 5.13
N PRO A 171 1.51 9.06 5.19
CA PRO A 171 2.84 9.49 5.59
C PRO A 171 3.41 10.49 4.59
N MET A 172 3.89 11.61 5.10
CA MET A 172 4.47 12.70 4.32
C MET A 172 5.97 12.83 4.59
N ARG A 173 6.70 13.32 3.60
CA ARG A 173 8.10 13.71 3.80
C ARG A 173 8.15 14.91 4.72
N SER A 174 8.96 14.86 5.76
CA SER A 174 9.29 16.01 6.59
C SER A 174 10.77 16.34 6.48
N THR A 175 11.10 17.60 6.68
CA THR A 175 12.47 18.04 6.92
C THR A 175 12.99 17.46 8.25
N ALA A 176 14.19 17.79 8.67
CA ALA A 176 14.78 17.30 9.92
C ALA A 176 13.90 17.54 11.16
N LYS A 177 13.09 18.60 11.14
CA LYS A 177 12.11 18.91 12.20
C LYS A 177 10.67 18.75 11.66
N LEU A 178 9.85 17.95 12.34
CA LEU A 178 8.44 17.81 12.02
C LEU A 178 7.72 19.12 12.41
N ASN A 179 6.98 19.71 11.46
CA ASN A 179 6.21 20.92 11.70
C ASN A 179 4.89 20.85 10.93
N ALA A 180 3.77 20.95 11.64
CA ALA A 180 2.42 20.84 11.07
C ALA A 180 2.15 21.94 10.03
N HIS A 181 2.59 23.18 10.28
CA HIS A 181 2.41 24.30 9.35
C HIS A 181 3.29 24.13 8.09
N ASP A 182 4.49 23.55 8.23
CA ASP A 182 5.33 23.24 7.07
C ASP A 182 4.73 22.14 6.21
N LEU A 183 3.98 21.21 6.81
CA LEU A 183 3.32 20.12 6.08
C LEU A 183 2.00 20.57 5.44
N LEU A 184 1.07 21.13 6.22
CA LEU A 184 -0.31 21.39 5.79
C LEU A 184 -0.81 22.82 6.11
N GLY A 185 0.06 23.74 6.53
CA GLY A 185 -0.29 25.10 6.94
C GLY A 185 -0.50 26.08 5.77
N SER A 186 -0.97 25.61 4.59
CA SER A 186 -1.36 26.50 3.50
C SER A 186 -2.46 25.90 2.63
N ARG A 187 -3.26 26.79 2.00
CA ARG A 187 -4.32 26.35 1.07
C ARG A 187 -3.76 25.49 -0.07
N LEU A 188 -2.58 25.84 -0.59
CA LEU A 188 -1.94 25.08 -1.66
C LEU A 188 -1.62 23.65 -1.21
N LYS A 189 -1.01 23.49 -0.03
CA LYS A 189 -0.66 22.16 0.51
C LYS A 189 -1.90 21.31 0.79
N LEU A 190 -2.96 21.92 1.30
CA LEU A 190 -4.23 21.24 1.51
C LEU A 190 -4.88 20.79 0.19
N SER A 191 -4.85 21.65 -0.84
CA SER A 191 -5.32 21.32 -2.19
C SER A 191 -4.51 20.18 -2.81
N GLN A 192 -3.19 20.17 -2.65
CA GLN A 192 -2.31 19.10 -3.12
C GLN A 192 -2.65 17.76 -2.45
N GLN A 193 -2.98 17.76 -1.16
CA GLN A 193 -3.42 16.54 -0.47
C GLN A 193 -4.80 16.07 -0.92
N THR A 194 -5.71 16.99 -1.23
CA THR A 194 -7.01 16.64 -1.84
C THR A 194 -6.79 15.96 -3.18
N GLU A 195 -5.99 16.56 -4.07
CA GLU A 195 -5.65 15.99 -5.38
C GLU A 195 -4.96 14.62 -5.27
N LEU A 196 -4.09 14.45 -4.28
CA LEU A 196 -3.43 13.17 -3.99
C LEU A 196 -4.47 12.09 -3.64
N LEU A 197 -5.42 12.38 -2.74
CA LEU A 197 -6.46 11.43 -2.35
C LEU A 197 -7.41 11.11 -3.52
N ASP A 198 -7.79 12.12 -4.32
CA ASP A 198 -8.63 11.92 -5.51
C ASP A 198 -7.93 11.04 -6.55
N THR A 199 -6.62 11.25 -6.74
CA THR A 199 -5.82 10.44 -7.66
C THR A 199 -5.64 9.02 -7.13
N LEU A 200 -5.38 8.86 -5.83
CA LEU A 200 -5.24 7.54 -5.20
C LEU A 200 -6.53 6.73 -5.31
N GLU A 201 -7.69 7.33 -5.03
CA GLU A 201 -9.00 6.68 -5.14
C GLU A 201 -9.27 6.21 -6.58
N ARG A 202 -9.00 7.07 -7.57
CA ARG A 202 -9.12 6.73 -8.99
C ARG A 202 -8.19 5.57 -9.39
N CYS A 203 -6.93 5.64 -9.01
CA CYS A 203 -5.95 4.59 -9.31
C CYS A 203 -6.31 3.25 -8.63
N LEU A 204 -6.79 3.27 -7.38
CA LEU A 204 -7.28 2.07 -6.69
C LEU A 204 -8.48 1.46 -7.43
N SER A 205 -9.42 2.29 -7.90
CA SER A 205 -10.56 1.83 -8.69
C SER A 205 -10.13 1.22 -10.04
N GLN A 206 -9.09 1.76 -10.68
CA GLN A 206 -8.50 1.17 -11.89
C GLN A 206 -7.87 -0.20 -11.59
N VAL A 207 -7.09 -0.31 -10.52
CA VAL A 207 -6.50 -1.60 -10.08
C VAL A 207 -7.57 -2.63 -9.76
N ASP A 208 -8.67 -2.24 -9.10
CA ASP A 208 -9.78 -3.17 -8.78
C ASP A 208 -10.46 -3.68 -10.05
N ARG A 209 -10.70 -2.81 -11.03
CA ARG A 209 -11.23 -3.22 -12.34
C ARG A 209 -10.29 -4.18 -13.07
N LEU A 210 -8.96 -3.91 -13.05
CA LEU A 210 -7.98 -4.83 -13.63
C LEU A 210 -8.00 -6.18 -12.93
N ARG A 211 -8.12 -6.21 -11.61
CA ARG A 211 -8.21 -7.45 -10.83
C ARG A 211 -9.45 -8.27 -11.21
N GLU A 212 -10.60 -7.65 -11.32
CA GLU A 212 -11.83 -8.28 -11.75
C GLU A 212 -11.71 -8.86 -13.17
N LEU A 213 -11.12 -8.10 -14.09
CA LEU A 213 -10.88 -8.52 -15.46
C LEU A 213 -9.95 -9.73 -15.52
N ILE A 214 -8.81 -9.68 -14.82
CA ILE A 214 -7.85 -10.81 -14.78
C ILE A 214 -8.53 -12.04 -14.20
N GLN A 215 -9.28 -11.91 -13.11
CA GLN A 215 -9.97 -13.01 -12.48
C GLN A 215 -11.05 -13.61 -13.39
N SER A 216 -11.82 -12.77 -14.08
CA SER A 216 -12.81 -13.18 -15.07
C SER A 216 -12.17 -13.92 -16.25
N THR A 217 -11.05 -13.41 -16.74
CA THR A 217 -10.27 -14.03 -17.83
C THR A 217 -9.72 -15.40 -17.42
N LEU A 218 -9.12 -15.51 -16.25
CA LEU A 218 -8.55 -16.76 -15.73
C LEU A 218 -9.64 -17.84 -15.44
N SER A 219 -10.83 -17.41 -15.02
CA SER A 219 -11.95 -18.32 -14.78
C SER A 219 -12.64 -18.83 -16.06
N GLY A 220 -12.27 -18.28 -17.23
CA GLY A 220 -12.85 -18.65 -18.52
C GLY A 220 -14.28 -18.14 -18.73
N ASN A 221 -14.82 -17.34 -17.84
CA ASN A 221 -16.23 -16.91 -17.87
C ASN A 221 -16.52 -15.80 -18.90
N ASP A 222 -15.50 -15.09 -19.39
CA ASP A 222 -15.70 -13.98 -20.32
C ASP A 222 -14.67 -14.00 -21.47
N ARG A 223 -15.05 -14.62 -22.58
CA ARG A 223 -14.25 -14.62 -23.81
C ARG A 223 -14.16 -13.23 -24.47
N SER A 224 -15.14 -12.36 -24.25
CA SER A 224 -15.17 -11.04 -24.83
C SER A 224 -14.07 -10.16 -24.21
N ALA A 225 -13.75 -10.37 -22.94
CA ALA A 225 -12.66 -9.72 -22.25
C ALA A 225 -11.29 -10.08 -22.88
N TRP A 226 -11.07 -11.33 -23.29
CA TRP A 226 -9.83 -11.75 -23.95
C TRP A 226 -9.59 -11.00 -25.26
N LEU A 227 -10.64 -10.82 -26.05
CA LEU A 227 -10.57 -10.14 -27.34
C LEU A 227 -10.34 -8.64 -27.19
N SER A 228 -10.99 -8.03 -26.21
CA SER A 228 -10.88 -6.57 -25.96
C SER A 228 -9.52 -6.16 -25.37
N TRP A 229 -8.88 -7.03 -24.57
CA TRP A 229 -7.63 -6.74 -23.88
C TRP A 229 -6.41 -7.45 -24.47
N GLY A 230 -6.59 -8.31 -25.47
CA GLY A 230 -5.52 -9.08 -26.10
C GLY A 230 -4.81 -10.06 -25.13
N ALA A 231 -5.39 -10.30 -23.96
CA ALA A 231 -4.81 -11.15 -22.92
C ALA A 231 -5.42 -12.55 -22.98
N VAL A 232 -4.59 -13.59 -23.01
CA VAL A 232 -5.00 -15.00 -23.03
C VAL A 232 -4.33 -15.73 -21.87
N PRO A 233 -5.03 -16.65 -21.17
CA PRO A 233 -4.39 -17.49 -20.17
C PRO A 233 -3.26 -18.34 -20.76
N ASN A 234 -2.13 -18.43 -20.06
CA ASN A 234 -0.94 -19.18 -20.48
C ASN A 234 -1.24 -20.67 -20.82
N ALA A 235 -2.18 -21.29 -20.09
CA ALA A 235 -2.59 -22.68 -20.35
C ALA A 235 -3.23 -22.88 -21.75
N ILE A 236 -3.79 -21.82 -22.35
CA ILE A 236 -4.36 -21.85 -23.69
C ILE A 236 -3.28 -21.55 -24.74
N ALA A 237 -2.33 -20.67 -24.44
CA ALA A 237 -1.25 -20.29 -25.35
C ALA A 237 -0.26 -21.44 -25.63
N THR A 238 -0.01 -22.32 -24.66
CA THR A 238 0.88 -23.49 -24.83
C THR A 238 0.25 -24.64 -25.64
N GLY A 239 -1.06 -24.58 -25.94
CA GLY A 239 -1.76 -25.56 -26.76
C GLY A 239 -1.66 -25.36 -28.28
N PHE A 240 -1.03 -24.27 -28.74
CA PHE A 240 -0.71 -24.09 -30.16
C PHE A 240 0.68 -24.68 -30.43
N SER A 241 0.72 -25.96 -30.82
CA SER A 241 1.95 -26.53 -31.37
C SER A 241 2.24 -25.92 -32.72
N ASP A 242 3.52 -25.67 -32.96
CA ASP A 242 4.09 -25.02 -34.17
C ASP A 242 3.91 -25.86 -35.47
N ASP A 243 3.10 -26.91 -35.46
CA ASP A 243 2.94 -27.88 -36.53
C ASP A 243 1.95 -27.48 -37.66
N GLY A 244 1.47 -26.24 -37.67
CA GLY A 244 0.61 -25.74 -38.75
C GLY A 244 -0.68 -26.55 -39.00
N ARG A 245 -1.06 -27.48 -38.11
CA ARG A 245 -2.31 -28.21 -38.15
C ARG A 245 -3.23 -27.71 -37.05
N SER A 246 -4.25 -26.99 -37.47
CA SER A 246 -5.39 -26.61 -36.64
C SER A 246 -6.05 -27.88 -36.07
N SER A 247 -5.66 -28.29 -34.88
CA SER A 247 -6.48 -29.21 -34.11
C SER A 247 -7.66 -28.40 -33.57
N ALA A 248 -8.82 -28.62 -34.20
CA ALA A 248 -10.07 -28.07 -33.71
C ALA A 248 -10.26 -28.58 -32.25
N ILE A 249 -10.08 -27.70 -31.30
CA ILE A 249 -10.42 -27.97 -29.92
C ILE A 249 -11.94 -28.03 -29.84
N HIS A 250 -12.48 -29.24 -29.77
CA HIS A 250 -13.89 -29.46 -29.49
C HIS A 250 -14.13 -29.07 -28.03
N TRP A 251 -14.91 -28.05 -27.86
CA TRP A 251 -15.43 -27.64 -26.57
C TRP A 251 -16.68 -28.45 -26.25
N ILE A 252 -16.67 -29.13 -25.13
CA ILE A 252 -17.86 -29.69 -24.46
C ILE A 252 -18.31 -28.66 -23.41
#